data_2507a27f73edd41ba8e5e56b5034d498
#
_entry.id   2507a27f73edd41ba8e5e56b5034d498
#
_cell.length_a   1.000
_cell.length_b   1.000
_cell.length_c   1.000
_cell.angle_alpha   90.00
_cell.angle_beta   90.00
_cell.angle_gamma   90.00
#
_symmetry.space_group_name_H-M   'P 1'
#
loop_
_entity.id
_entity.type
_entity.pdbx_description
1 polymer ?
#
loop_
_entity_poly.entity_id
_entity_poly.type
_entity_poly.pdbx_seq_one_letter_code
_entity_poly.pdbx_strand_id
1 'polypeptide(L)'
;VICAGAARGSGTGGKKRGPGARAGRRDYSHLPRVEVAWDFGGGGYCCPECGTPFTGLGSDHVTEQLDWLVIVRVRADCRRRYRRACSCPVPATVTAPGPPKAIGKGLFTNAFLAMLFTERFVAGRSMNSLVTGLTRHGADVAPGTLAGACAQAGALLAPLGDAITARSRQSWHLHADETTWRVFAPRDGDGPARWWLWVFLGADTACFVMDATRSGAVLARHAGIDEKTGQLTPDDDDGEPRRLVISSDFYAVYQSAGKKAGGLVNLYCWAHIRRYFVRAGDANPAQLGYWTAAWLELIRNLYAAHAQLTTAWAQAAAPAPREAAAAAARLEEAGAAWDEAIGVIDEARKKQMTAPGLQEPAKKALATLDREWDGLAAHRDYPMIGLDNNPAERALRRPVVTRKNAYGSRNEDAARLAARIWTVTATAQMADLNVLTYLTAYLDECGRNHGKPLTGPDLERFLPWHADPRNLRAWAQPPPPG
;
A
#
# COMPACT_ATOMS: atom_id res chain seq x y z
N VAL A 1 0.40 -11.26 -23.49
CA VAL A 1 1.58 -10.39 -23.64
C VAL A 1 1.82 -9.75 -22.29
N ILE A 2 2.72 -10.35 -21.50
CA ILE A 2 3.06 -9.90 -20.15
C ILE A 2 4.06 -8.75 -20.32
N CYS A 3 3.61 -7.52 -20.05
CA CYS A 3 4.51 -6.39 -19.87
C CYS A 3 5.27 -6.59 -18.55
N ALA A 4 6.57 -6.90 -18.66
CA ALA A 4 7.48 -6.91 -17.53
C ALA A 4 7.56 -5.49 -16.93
N GLY A 5 6.84 -5.28 -15.83
CA GLY A 5 7.07 -4.15 -14.95
C GLY A 5 8.44 -4.32 -14.31
N ALA A 6 9.40 -3.48 -14.67
CA ALA A 6 10.71 -3.45 -14.07
C ALA A 6 10.56 -3.23 -12.57
N ALA A 7 10.84 -4.27 -11.79
CA ALA A 7 11.02 -4.16 -10.35
C ALA A 7 12.19 -3.20 -10.10
N ARG A 8 11.89 -1.97 -9.72
CA ARG A 8 12.91 -1.06 -9.19
C ARG A 8 13.40 -1.65 -7.88
N GLY A 9 14.66 -2.08 -7.89
CA GLY A 9 15.33 -2.72 -6.77
C GLY A 9 15.12 -1.97 -5.47
N SER A 10 14.63 -2.68 -4.49
CA SER A 10 14.63 -2.28 -3.10
C SER A 10 16.06 -1.99 -2.67
N GLY A 11 16.30 -0.73 -2.33
CA GLY A 11 17.38 -0.23 -1.52
C GLY A 11 18.72 -0.94 -1.61
N THR A 12 19.57 -0.52 -2.52
CA THR A 12 21.02 -0.65 -2.36
C THR A 12 21.37 -0.20 -0.94
N GLY A 13 21.95 -1.10 -0.15
CA GLY A 13 22.49 -0.80 1.16
C GLY A 13 23.35 0.46 1.09
N GLY A 14 22.88 1.52 1.72
CA GLY A 14 23.56 2.80 1.70
C GLY A 14 24.97 2.62 2.24
N LYS A 15 25.99 2.76 1.40
CA LYS A 15 27.37 2.95 1.84
C LYS A 15 27.32 4.02 2.93
N LYS A 16 27.75 3.68 4.15
CA LYS A 16 27.94 4.65 5.23
C LYS A 16 28.81 5.77 4.67
N ARG A 17 28.26 6.96 4.49
CA ARG A 17 29.01 8.13 4.08
C ARG A 17 30.01 8.44 5.18
N GLY A 18 31.28 8.61 4.81
CA GLY A 18 32.32 9.04 5.74
C GLY A 18 32.00 10.41 6.37
N PRO A 19 32.51 10.73 7.56
CA PRO A 19 32.30 12.02 8.18
C PRO A 19 32.83 13.11 7.25
N GLY A 20 31.96 14.03 6.79
CA GLY A 20 32.32 15.16 5.91
C GLY A 20 31.72 15.14 4.50
N ALA A 21 31.10 14.05 4.03
CA ALA A 21 30.43 14.06 2.73
C ALA A 21 29.15 14.90 2.80
N ARG A 22 29.22 16.17 2.30
CA ARG A 22 28.03 17.01 2.12
C ARG A 22 27.06 16.29 1.18
N ALA A 23 25.83 16.10 1.61
CA ALA A 23 24.74 15.66 0.71
C ALA A 23 24.66 16.69 -0.42
N GLY A 24 24.75 16.26 -1.68
CA GLY A 24 24.48 17.13 -2.82
C GLY A 24 23.15 17.84 -2.64
N ARG A 25 23.06 19.10 -3.07
CA ARG A 25 21.83 19.91 -3.02
C ARG A 25 20.72 19.11 -3.71
N ARG A 26 19.61 18.87 -3.03
CA ARG A 26 18.45 18.19 -3.63
C ARG A 26 17.83 19.12 -4.67
N ASP A 27 17.44 18.56 -5.80
CA ASP A 27 16.74 19.31 -6.85
C ASP A 27 15.25 19.43 -6.49
N TYR A 28 14.78 20.67 -6.35
CA TYR A 28 13.39 21.03 -6.11
C TYR A 28 12.80 21.90 -7.24
N SER A 29 13.42 21.86 -8.44
CA SER A 29 12.99 22.64 -9.61
C SER A 29 11.54 22.38 -10.05
N HIS A 30 11.00 21.22 -9.67
CA HIS A 30 9.63 20.80 -9.94
C HIS A 30 8.58 21.45 -9.01
N LEU A 31 9.01 22.14 -7.95
CA LEU A 31 8.09 22.81 -7.04
C LEU A 31 7.77 24.24 -7.49
N PRO A 32 6.54 24.75 -7.22
CA PRO A 32 6.21 26.15 -7.44
C PRO A 32 7.19 27.08 -6.73
N ARG A 33 7.56 28.16 -7.37
CA ARG A 33 8.45 29.19 -6.80
C ARG A 33 7.65 30.44 -6.50
N VAL A 34 7.85 30.98 -5.31
CA VAL A 34 7.35 32.28 -4.89
C VAL A 34 8.57 33.17 -4.67
N GLU A 35 8.69 34.22 -5.47
CA GLU A 35 9.76 35.20 -5.34
C GLU A 35 9.34 36.27 -4.32
N VAL A 36 10.21 36.49 -3.35
CA VAL A 36 10.04 37.56 -2.35
C VAL A 36 11.25 38.47 -2.45
N ALA A 37 11.04 39.66 -2.91
CA ALA A 37 12.09 40.69 -3.01
C ALA A 37 12.31 41.35 -1.64
N TRP A 38 13.57 41.47 -1.27
CA TRP A 38 13.99 42.19 -0.06
C TRP A 38 14.88 43.36 -0.49
N ASP A 39 14.56 44.55 -0.03
CA ASP A 39 15.35 45.74 -0.29
C ASP A 39 15.51 46.56 1.00
N PHE A 40 16.44 47.48 0.97
CA PHE A 40 16.61 48.42 2.07
C PHE A 40 15.41 49.37 2.15
N GLY A 41 14.93 49.66 3.37
CA GLY A 41 13.81 50.58 3.57
C GLY A 41 14.10 51.96 3.01
N GLY A 42 13.12 52.49 2.22
CA GLY A 42 13.28 53.83 1.57
C GLY A 42 13.85 53.82 0.17
N GLY A 43 14.02 52.62 -0.46
CA GLY A 43 14.36 52.49 -1.88
C GLY A 43 15.84 52.58 -2.21
N GLY A 44 16.73 52.27 -1.27
CA GLY A 44 18.16 52.19 -1.54
C GLY A 44 19.02 52.25 -0.27
N TYR A 45 20.29 51.98 -0.44
CA TYR A 45 21.28 52.02 0.61
C TYR A 45 22.21 53.24 0.40
N CYS A 46 22.43 54.02 1.45
CA CYS A 46 23.39 55.13 1.44
C CYS A 46 24.58 54.84 2.29
N CYS A 47 25.75 55.38 1.91
CA CYS A 47 26.97 55.25 2.67
C CYS A 47 26.79 55.82 4.10
N PRO A 48 27.06 55.07 5.15
CA PRO A 48 26.87 55.54 6.52
C PRO A 48 27.84 56.65 6.92
N GLU A 49 28.94 56.82 6.17
CA GLU A 49 29.96 57.85 6.48
C GLU A 49 29.67 59.18 5.74
N CYS A 50 29.30 59.15 4.47
CA CYS A 50 29.18 60.35 3.65
C CYS A 50 27.75 60.59 3.07
N GLY A 51 26.80 59.67 3.29
CA GLY A 51 25.42 59.82 2.82
C GLY A 51 25.22 59.58 1.31
N THR A 52 26.27 59.29 0.54
CA THR A 52 26.13 59.07 -0.91
C THR A 52 25.33 57.77 -1.19
N PRO A 53 24.31 57.83 -2.07
CA PRO A 53 23.55 56.63 -2.44
C PRO A 53 24.41 55.58 -3.15
N PHE A 54 24.19 54.32 -2.80
CA PHE A 54 24.77 53.18 -3.56
C PHE A 54 23.96 52.91 -4.82
N THR A 55 24.66 52.57 -5.89
CA THR A 55 24.00 52.19 -7.14
C THR A 55 23.77 50.68 -7.15
N GLY A 56 22.55 50.27 -7.49
CA GLY A 56 22.20 48.85 -7.65
C GLY A 56 23.06 48.16 -8.73
N LEU A 57 23.50 46.94 -8.46
CA LEU A 57 24.34 46.13 -9.37
C LEU A 57 23.53 45.51 -10.52
N GLY A 58 22.21 45.61 -10.53
CA GLY A 58 21.36 44.97 -11.57
C GLY A 58 21.29 43.45 -11.48
N SER A 59 21.84 42.85 -10.39
CA SER A 59 21.76 41.41 -10.13
C SER A 59 21.45 41.15 -8.66
N ASP A 60 20.51 40.26 -8.41
CA ASP A 60 20.10 39.89 -7.07
C ASP A 60 20.87 38.68 -6.54
N HIS A 61 21.12 38.67 -5.24
CA HIS A 61 21.60 37.48 -4.56
C HIS A 61 20.42 36.61 -4.15
N VAL A 62 20.21 35.52 -4.88
CA VAL A 62 19.06 34.61 -4.67
C VAL A 62 19.43 33.49 -3.73
N THR A 63 18.64 33.32 -2.65
CA THR A 63 18.68 32.17 -1.77
C THR A 63 17.34 31.44 -1.80
N GLU A 64 17.39 30.11 -1.82
CA GLU A 64 16.19 29.29 -1.89
C GLU A 64 15.97 28.54 -0.57
N GLN A 65 14.73 28.56 -0.09
CA GLN A 65 14.29 27.83 1.09
C GLN A 65 13.02 27.06 0.75
N LEU A 66 12.85 25.85 1.30
CA LEU A 66 11.57 25.16 1.23
C LEU A 66 10.61 25.80 2.21
N ASP A 67 9.47 26.23 1.70
CA ASP A 67 8.37 26.74 2.51
C ASP A 67 7.19 25.75 2.48
N TRP A 68 6.36 25.77 3.52
CA TRP A 68 5.16 24.95 3.63
C TRP A 68 3.99 25.79 4.11
N LEU A 69 3.07 26.06 3.18
CA LEU A 69 1.86 26.83 3.42
C LEU A 69 0.62 25.94 3.29
N VAL A 70 -0.22 25.92 4.33
CA VAL A 70 -1.53 25.26 4.30
C VAL A 70 -2.61 26.34 4.43
N ILE A 71 -3.46 26.46 3.42
CA ILE A 71 -4.56 27.40 3.39
C ILE A 71 -5.87 26.62 3.37
N VAL A 72 -6.72 26.84 4.37
CA VAL A 72 -8.14 26.47 4.34
C VAL A 72 -8.93 27.67 3.89
N ARG A 73 -9.69 27.53 2.80
CA ARG A 73 -10.42 28.65 2.19
C ARG A 73 -11.86 28.29 1.85
N VAL A 74 -12.72 29.26 1.80
CA VAL A 74 -14.07 29.16 1.22
C VAL A 74 -13.98 29.41 -0.28
N ARG A 75 -14.40 28.42 -1.09
CA ARG A 75 -14.58 28.61 -2.54
C ARG A 75 -16.03 29.09 -2.79
N ALA A 76 -16.22 30.30 -3.25
CA ALA A 76 -17.51 30.85 -3.64
C ALA A 76 -17.76 30.66 -5.14
N ASP A 77 -18.65 29.71 -5.49
CA ASP A 77 -19.01 29.43 -6.88
C ASP A 77 -20.13 30.39 -7.34
N CYS A 78 -19.76 31.50 -7.98
CA CYS A 78 -20.68 32.51 -8.49
C CYS A 78 -21.26 32.10 -9.83
N ARG A 79 -22.54 31.72 -9.83
CA ARG A 79 -23.25 31.22 -11.03
C ARG A 79 -24.14 32.31 -11.60
N ARG A 80 -23.85 32.73 -12.84
CA ARG A 80 -24.66 33.77 -13.52
C ARG A 80 -26.08 33.24 -13.83
N ARG A 81 -27.05 34.08 -13.66
CA ARG A 81 -28.45 33.83 -13.96
C ARG A 81 -28.88 34.70 -15.14
N TYR A 82 -29.63 34.09 -16.04
CA TYR A 82 -30.13 34.75 -17.23
C TYR A 82 -31.65 34.63 -17.25
N ARG A 83 -32.31 35.71 -17.69
CA ARG A 83 -33.73 35.75 -17.92
C ARG A 83 -33.99 35.70 -19.43
N ARG A 84 -34.98 34.92 -19.87
CA ARG A 84 -35.36 34.87 -21.29
C ARG A 84 -35.90 36.23 -21.73
N ALA A 85 -35.60 36.62 -22.97
CA ALA A 85 -36.14 37.83 -23.63
C ALA A 85 -37.19 37.49 -24.72
N CYS A 86 -37.58 36.22 -24.84
CA CYS A 86 -38.56 35.73 -25.83
C CYS A 86 -39.80 35.13 -25.18
N SER A 87 -40.83 34.87 -25.97
CA SER A 87 -42.08 34.19 -25.55
C SER A 87 -42.08 32.69 -25.74
N CYS A 88 -40.92 32.07 -26.12
CA CYS A 88 -40.80 30.64 -26.33
C CYS A 88 -41.14 29.81 -25.08
N PRO A 89 -41.61 28.54 -25.20
CA PRO A 89 -41.97 27.70 -24.08
C PRO A 89 -40.70 27.09 -23.40
N VAL A 90 -39.79 27.93 -22.94
CA VAL A 90 -38.58 27.55 -22.19
C VAL A 90 -38.62 28.21 -20.80
N PRO A 91 -37.88 27.74 -19.81
CA PRO A 91 -37.84 28.30 -18.47
C PRO A 91 -37.57 29.83 -18.49
N ALA A 92 -38.31 30.58 -17.70
CA ALA A 92 -38.19 32.06 -17.62
C ALA A 92 -36.81 32.51 -17.17
N THR A 93 -36.11 31.70 -16.39
CA THR A 93 -34.75 31.94 -15.91
C THR A 93 -33.89 30.68 -16.02
N VAL A 94 -32.63 30.85 -16.41
CA VAL A 94 -31.61 29.79 -16.47
C VAL A 94 -30.43 30.24 -15.62
N THR A 95 -29.87 29.30 -14.88
CA THR A 95 -28.62 29.52 -14.09
C THR A 95 -27.50 28.70 -14.71
N ALA A 96 -26.32 29.29 -14.88
CA ALA A 96 -25.16 28.62 -15.38
C ALA A 96 -24.85 27.33 -14.56
N PRO A 97 -24.39 26.25 -15.18
CA PRO A 97 -24.00 25.03 -14.45
C PRO A 97 -22.93 25.33 -13.41
N GLY A 98 -22.98 24.65 -12.28
CA GLY A 98 -21.96 24.75 -11.24
C GLY A 98 -20.88 23.67 -11.42
N PRO A 99 -19.85 23.68 -10.59
CA PRO A 99 -18.85 22.63 -10.59
C PRO A 99 -19.48 21.26 -10.22
N PRO A 100 -18.91 20.17 -10.68
CA PRO A 100 -19.37 18.83 -10.30
C PRO A 100 -19.22 18.66 -8.78
N LYS A 101 -20.25 18.12 -8.13
CA LYS A 101 -20.25 17.84 -6.68
C LYS A 101 -20.57 16.37 -6.45
N ALA A 102 -19.63 15.63 -5.89
CA ALA A 102 -19.83 14.23 -5.48
C ALA A 102 -20.94 14.12 -4.40
N ILE A 103 -21.03 15.10 -3.52
CA ILE A 103 -22.13 15.26 -2.55
C ILE A 103 -22.88 16.55 -2.89
N GLY A 104 -24.08 16.43 -3.48
CA GLY A 104 -24.81 17.55 -4.10
C GLY A 104 -25.07 18.74 -3.18
N LYS A 105 -25.47 18.50 -1.92
CA LYS A 105 -25.67 19.52 -0.88
C LYS A 105 -24.53 19.56 0.13
N GLY A 106 -23.38 18.94 -0.18
CA GLY A 106 -22.23 18.87 0.72
C GLY A 106 -21.55 20.21 0.93
N LEU A 107 -21.01 20.38 2.13
CA LEU A 107 -20.21 21.54 2.53
C LEU A 107 -18.86 21.57 1.81
N PHE A 108 -18.31 20.40 1.48
CA PHE A 108 -16.93 20.22 1.05
C PHE A 108 -16.81 20.08 -0.48
N THR A 109 -15.71 20.57 -1.03
CA THR A 109 -15.33 20.30 -2.43
C THR A 109 -14.88 18.85 -2.59
N ASN A 110 -14.85 18.33 -3.83
CA ASN A 110 -14.36 16.98 -4.10
C ASN A 110 -12.88 16.82 -3.71
N ALA A 111 -12.06 17.86 -3.93
CA ALA A 111 -10.66 17.88 -3.48
C ALA A 111 -10.53 17.80 -1.94
N PHE A 112 -11.42 18.46 -1.18
CA PHE A 112 -11.44 18.34 0.28
C PHE A 112 -11.82 16.90 0.71
N LEU A 113 -12.78 16.27 0.05
CA LEU A 113 -13.15 14.88 0.34
C LEU A 113 -11.99 13.92 0.04
N ALA A 114 -11.30 14.11 -1.08
CA ALA A 114 -10.09 13.35 -1.42
C ALA A 114 -8.96 13.57 -0.40
N MET A 115 -8.75 14.82 0.05
CA MET A 115 -7.82 15.16 1.12
C MET A 115 -8.20 14.43 2.43
N LEU A 116 -9.48 14.42 2.79
CA LEU A 116 -9.97 13.73 3.99
C LEU A 116 -9.62 12.23 3.96
N PHE A 117 -9.76 11.56 2.82
CA PHE A 117 -9.34 10.17 2.65
C PHE A 117 -7.83 10.01 2.74
N THR A 118 -7.06 10.86 2.08
CA THR A 118 -5.60 10.81 2.07
C THR A 118 -5.05 11.00 3.49
N GLU A 119 -5.48 12.01 4.21
CA GLU A 119 -5.01 12.29 5.55
C GLU A 119 -5.40 11.20 6.56
N ARG A 120 -6.62 10.67 6.45
CA ARG A 120 -7.09 9.66 7.38
C ARG A 120 -6.52 8.26 7.10
N PHE A 121 -6.52 7.81 5.85
CA PHE A 121 -6.24 6.43 5.50
C PHE A 121 -4.82 6.21 4.96
N VAL A 122 -4.21 7.21 4.34
CA VAL A 122 -2.82 7.16 3.88
C VAL A 122 -1.86 7.72 4.93
N ALA A 123 -2.15 8.90 5.49
CA ALA A 123 -1.32 9.50 6.54
C ALA A 123 -1.60 8.92 7.94
N GLY A 124 -2.77 8.27 8.15
CA GLY A 124 -3.14 7.62 9.41
C GLY A 124 -3.60 8.57 10.52
N ARG A 125 -4.07 9.78 10.17
CA ARG A 125 -4.57 10.74 11.14
C ARG A 125 -5.93 10.32 11.71
N SER A 126 -6.15 10.57 13.00
CA SER A 126 -7.47 10.40 13.60
C SER A 126 -8.43 11.52 13.15
N MET A 127 -9.74 11.28 13.21
CA MET A 127 -10.74 12.30 12.90
C MET A 127 -10.56 13.54 13.79
N ASN A 128 -10.25 13.32 15.06
CA ASN A 128 -10.01 14.40 16.02
C ASN A 128 -8.76 15.24 15.65
N SER A 129 -7.68 14.58 15.21
CA SER A 129 -6.48 15.28 14.72
C SER A 129 -6.78 16.12 13.47
N LEU A 130 -7.68 15.67 12.59
CA LEU A 130 -8.11 16.42 11.42
C LEU A 130 -8.91 17.66 11.83
N VAL A 131 -9.87 17.50 12.72
CA VAL A 131 -10.66 18.63 13.29
C VAL A 131 -9.72 19.69 13.90
N THR A 132 -8.82 19.24 14.81
CA THR A 132 -7.83 20.14 15.43
C THR A 132 -6.96 20.85 14.39
N GLY A 133 -6.55 20.14 13.33
CA GLY A 133 -5.81 20.75 12.23
C GLY A 133 -6.60 21.84 11.51
N LEU A 134 -7.85 21.57 11.17
CA LEU A 134 -8.74 22.55 10.52
C LEU A 134 -8.99 23.77 11.39
N THR A 135 -9.26 23.58 12.68
CA THR A 135 -9.45 24.67 13.64
C THR A 135 -8.22 25.59 13.73
N ARG A 136 -7.01 25.02 13.74
CA ARG A 136 -5.75 25.81 13.72
C ARG A 136 -5.61 26.68 12.47
N HIS A 137 -6.23 26.28 11.36
CA HIS A 137 -6.27 27.05 10.12
C HIS A 137 -7.58 27.87 9.96
N GLY A 138 -8.30 28.12 11.05
CA GLY A 138 -9.48 28.99 11.10
C GLY A 138 -10.79 28.35 10.62
N ALA A 139 -10.81 27.01 10.37
CA ALA A 139 -12.02 26.30 9.97
C ALA A 139 -12.56 25.45 11.12
N ASP A 140 -13.67 25.88 11.72
CA ASP A 140 -14.36 25.14 12.77
C ASP A 140 -15.36 24.16 12.13
N VAL A 141 -15.04 22.86 12.20
CA VAL A 141 -15.85 21.78 11.62
C VAL A 141 -16.08 20.70 12.66
N ALA A 142 -17.34 20.39 12.92
CA ALA A 142 -17.69 19.35 13.88
C ALA A 142 -17.19 17.94 13.41
N PRO A 143 -16.68 17.11 14.33
CA PRO A 143 -16.22 15.74 13.98
C PRO A 143 -17.28 14.91 13.27
N GLY A 144 -18.56 15.05 13.65
CA GLY A 144 -19.69 14.36 13.02
C GLY A 144 -19.90 14.77 11.56
N THR A 145 -19.65 16.04 11.22
CA THR A 145 -19.74 16.54 9.83
C THR A 145 -18.67 15.91 8.95
N LEU A 146 -17.42 15.85 9.43
CA LEU A 146 -16.34 15.15 8.71
C LEU A 146 -16.60 13.66 8.57
N ALA A 147 -17.07 13.01 9.63
CA ALA A 147 -17.39 11.58 9.60
C ALA A 147 -18.54 11.27 8.63
N GLY A 148 -19.59 12.09 8.62
CA GLY A 148 -20.70 11.99 7.68
C GLY A 148 -20.27 12.18 6.23
N ALA A 149 -19.45 13.19 5.96
CA ALA A 149 -18.88 13.42 4.64
C ALA A 149 -17.98 12.25 4.18
N CYS A 150 -17.14 11.73 5.09
CA CYS A 150 -16.32 10.56 4.83
C CYS A 150 -17.17 9.32 4.48
N ALA A 151 -18.28 9.09 5.19
CA ALA A 151 -19.18 7.98 4.93
C ALA A 151 -19.90 8.12 3.57
N GLN A 152 -20.43 9.31 3.27
CA GLN A 152 -21.14 9.58 2.01
C GLN A 152 -20.20 9.48 0.80
N ALA A 153 -19.04 10.13 0.85
CA ALA A 153 -18.07 10.07 -0.23
C ALA A 153 -17.45 8.68 -0.38
N GLY A 154 -17.22 7.97 0.73
CA GLY A 154 -16.68 6.61 0.72
C GLY A 154 -17.63 5.57 0.13
N ALA A 155 -18.95 5.81 0.19
CA ALA A 155 -19.93 4.97 -0.49
C ALA A 155 -19.77 5.03 -2.03
N LEU A 156 -19.33 6.17 -2.57
CA LEU A 156 -19.05 6.32 -4.00
C LEU A 156 -17.88 5.44 -4.48
N LEU A 157 -16.96 5.07 -3.57
CA LEU A 157 -15.83 4.21 -3.89
C LEU A 157 -16.19 2.70 -3.92
N ALA A 158 -17.46 2.34 -3.66
CA ALA A 158 -17.84 0.94 -3.60
C ALA A 158 -17.52 0.18 -4.90
N PRO A 159 -17.90 0.65 -6.11
CA PRO A 159 -17.60 -0.08 -7.35
C PRO A 159 -16.09 -0.22 -7.61
N LEU A 160 -15.27 0.79 -7.25
CA LEU A 160 -13.81 0.68 -7.33
C LEU A 160 -13.28 -0.43 -6.42
N GLY A 161 -13.71 -0.42 -5.15
CA GLY A 161 -13.30 -1.44 -4.19
C GLY A 161 -13.73 -2.85 -4.61
N ASP A 162 -14.92 -2.99 -5.17
CA ASP A 162 -15.45 -4.27 -5.65
C ASP A 162 -14.69 -4.77 -6.88
N ALA A 163 -14.36 -3.89 -7.85
CA ALA A 163 -13.55 -4.22 -9.02
C ALA A 163 -12.11 -4.61 -8.63
N ILE A 164 -11.49 -3.90 -7.67
CA ILE A 164 -10.17 -4.27 -7.14
C ILE A 164 -10.24 -5.63 -6.45
N THR A 165 -11.28 -5.89 -5.67
CA THR A 165 -11.47 -7.17 -5.00
C THR A 165 -11.66 -8.32 -6.00
N ALA A 166 -12.44 -8.11 -7.06
CA ALA A 166 -12.61 -9.07 -8.14
C ALA A 166 -11.27 -9.37 -8.84
N ARG A 167 -10.46 -8.34 -9.16
CA ARG A 167 -9.11 -8.49 -9.72
C ARG A 167 -8.18 -9.25 -8.78
N SER A 168 -8.19 -8.91 -7.48
CA SER A 168 -7.37 -9.58 -6.47
C SER A 168 -7.66 -11.07 -6.38
N ARG A 169 -8.93 -11.46 -6.49
CA ARG A 169 -9.36 -12.86 -6.48
C ARG A 169 -8.85 -13.67 -7.66
N GLN A 170 -8.56 -13.04 -8.79
CA GLN A 170 -7.98 -13.65 -9.99
C GLN A 170 -6.44 -13.75 -9.93
N SER A 171 -5.81 -13.24 -8.87
CA SER A 171 -4.36 -13.32 -8.73
C SER A 171 -3.92 -14.77 -8.54
N TRP A 172 -2.85 -15.16 -9.24
CA TRP A 172 -2.23 -16.47 -9.07
C TRP A 172 -1.32 -16.54 -7.82
N HIS A 173 -0.90 -15.37 -7.30
CA HIS A 173 -0.10 -15.26 -6.08
C HIS A 173 -0.62 -14.10 -5.21
N LEU A 174 -0.77 -14.37 -3.91
CA LEU A 174 -1.17 -13.40 -2.90
C LEU A 174 -0.24 -13.50 -1.68
N HIS A 175 0.22 -12.36 -1.19
CA HIS A 175 0.68 -12.25 0.18
C HIS A 175 -0.53 -12.03 1.09
N ALA A 176 -0.66 -12.80 2.15
CA ALA A 176 -1.77 -12.70 3.09
C ALA A 176 -1.27 -12.52 4.53
N ASP A 177 -1.94 -11.65 5.26
CA ASP A 177 -1.69 -11.39 6.68
C ASP A 177 -2.94 -10.76 7.30
N GLU A 178 -3.05 -10.78 8.64
CA GLU A 178 -4.16 -10.17 9.34
C GLU A 178 -3.73 -9.52 10.65
N THR A 179 -4.50 -8.53 11.07
CA THR A 179 -4.30 -7.86 12.36
C THR A 179 -5.61 -7.64 13.08
N THR A 180 -5.56 -7.59 14.41
CA THR A 180 -6.76 -7.29 15.22
C THR A 180 -7.29 -5.89 14.91
N TRP A 181 -8.59 -5.75 14.96
CA TRP A 181 -9.30 -4.48 14.86
C TRP A 181 -10.36 -4.38 15.97
N ARG A 182 -10.70 -3.17 16.39
CA ARG A 182 -11.73 -2.97 17.41
C ARG A 182 -12.94 -2.28 16.80
N VAL A 183 -14.11 -2.85 17.01
CA VAL A 183 -15.40 -2.26 16.66
C VAL A 183 -16.10 -1.92 17.98
N PHE A 184 -16.43 -0.63 18.19
CA PHE A 184 -16.94 -0.16 19.51
C PHE A 184 -18.40 -0.46 19.75
N ALA A 185 -19.22 -0.45 18.69
CA ALA A 185 -20.65 -0.77 18.76
C ALA A 185 -21.00 -1.77 17.63
N PRO A 186 -20.74 -3.08 17.84
CA PRO A 186 -21.21 -4.11 16.92
C PRO A 186 -22.74 -4.23 16.99
N ARG A 187 -23.37 -4.72 15.91
CA ARG A 187 -24.84 -4.84 15.84
C ARG A 187 -25.38 -5.88 16.82
N ASP A 188 -24.63 -6.97 16.99
CA ASP A 188 -25.06 -8.17 17.71
C ASP A 188 -24.30 -8.35 19.03
N GLY A 189 -24.06 -7.28 19.79
CA GLY A 189 -23.28 -7.44 21.00
C GLY A 189 -23.28 -6.24 21.94
N ASP A 190 -23.13 -6.52 23.23
CA ASP A 190 -22.95 -5.54 24.28
C ASP A 190 -21.48 -5.17 24.41
N GLY A 191 -21.11 -3.99 23.91
CA GLY A 191 -19.77 -3.42 24.05
C GLY A 191 -18.82 -3.71 22.88
N PRO A 192 -17.55 -3.31 23.03
CA PRO A 192 -16.57 -3.40 21.95
C PRO A 192 -16.21 -4.84 21.58
N ALA A 193 -16.30 -5.18 20.30
CA ALA A 193 -15.91 -6.49 19.78
C ALA A 193 -14.55 -6.47 19.10
N ARG A 194 -13.82 -7.58 19.22
CA ARG A 194 -12.58 -7.81 18.49
C ARG A 194 -12.92 -8.34 17.11
N TRP A 195 -12.57 -7.56 16.10
CA TRP A 195 -12.62 -7.89 14.69
C TRP A 195 -11.21 -8.08 14.14
N TRP A 196 -11.12 -8.46 12.86
CA TRP A 196 -9.86 -8.70 12.16
C TRP A 196 -9.84 -7.97 10.84
N LEU A 197 -8.72 -7.29 10.57
CA LEU A 197 -8.42 -6.71 9.28
C LEU A 197 -7.45 -7.62 8.57
N TRP A 198 -7.90 -8.21 7.49
CA TRP A 198 -7.12 -9.04 6.59
C TRP A 198 -6.59 -8.20 5.45
N VAL A 199 -5.43 -8.56 4.93
CA VAL A 199 -4.88 -8.05 3.67
C VAL A 199 -4.55 -9.21 2.75
N PHE A 200 -4.93 -9.06 1.49
CA PHE A 200 -4.56 -9.91 0.37
C PHE A 200 -3.88 -9.02 -0.65
N LEU A 201 -2.57 -9.17 -0.79
CA LEU A 201 -1.73 -8.32 -1.62
C LEU A 201 -1.26 -9.11 -2.84
N GLY A 202 -1.78 -8.76 -4.00
CA GLY A 202 -1.36 -9.29 -5.31
C GLY A 202 -0.25 -8.45 -5.94
N ALA A 203 0.03 -8.70 -7.21
CA ALA A 203 1.04 -7.97 -7.97
C ALA A 203 0.67 -6.49 -8.21
N ASP A 204 -0.61 -6.21 -8.41
CA ASP A 204 -1.14 -4.88 -8.77
C ASP A 204 -2.33 -4.43 -7.89
N THR A 205 -2.70 -5.22 -6.90
CA THR A 205 -3.84 -4.96 -6.03
C THR A 205 -3.50 -5.18 -4.56
N ALA A 206 -4.06 -4.34 -3.69
CA ALA A 206 -4.08 -4.53 -2.25
C ALA A 206 -5.54 -4.59 -1.79
N CYS A 207 -6.03 -5.76 -1.43
CA CYS A 207 -7.40 -5.94 -0.98
C CYS A 207 -7.45 -6.08 0.55
N PHE A 208 -8.18 -5.19 1.22
CA PHE A 208 -8.39 -5.25 2.66
C PHE A 208 -9.82 -5.72 2.96
N VAL A 209 -9.93 -6.67 3.88
CA VAL A 209 -11.21 -7.24 4.30
C VAL A 209 -11.35 -7.11 5.81
N MET A 210 -12.46 -6.52 6.26
CA MET A 210 -12.81 -6.43 7.68
C MET A 210 -13.83 -7.52 8.02
N ASP A 211 -13.49 -8.39 8.96
CA ASP A 211 -14.34 -9.50 9.38
C ASP A 211 -14.40 -9.62 10.91
N ALA A 212 -15.54 -10.07 11.43
CA ALA A 212 -15.71 -10.32 12.85
C ALA A 212 -14.89 -11.51 13.36
N THR A 213 -14.45 -12.38 12.45
CA THR A 213 -13.76 -13.63 12.76
C THR A 213 -12.34 -13.66 12.21
N ARG A 214 -11.49 -14.48 12.83
CA ARG A 214 -10.19 -14.90 12.31
C ARG A 214 -10.28 -16.29 11.67
N SER A 215 -11.39 -16.58 10.99
CA SER A 215 -11.65 -17.92 10.48
C SER A 215 -11.12 -18.12 9.06
N GLY A 216 -10.91 -19.39 8.67
CA GLY A 216 -10.55 -19.77 7.31
C GLY A 216 -11.58 -19.41 6.26
N ALA A 217 -12.85 -19.16 6.65
CA ALA A 217 -13.89 -18.72 5.74
C ALA A 217 -13.57 -17.37 5.06
N VAL A 218 -12.83 -16.47 5.72
CA VAL A 218 -12.40 -15.20 5.11
C VAL A 218 -11.43 -15.47 3.98
N LEU A 219 -10.43 -16.30 4.25
CA LEU A 219 -9.45 -16.73 3.24
C LEU A 219 -10.16 -17.49 2.11
N ALA A 220 -11.01 -18.47 2.44
CA ALA A 220 -11.73 -19.28 1.45
C ALA A 220 -12.56 -18.42 0.52
N ARG A 221 -13.33 -17.47 1.05
CA ARG A 221 -14.15 -16.53 0.28
C ARG A 221 -13.32 -15.65 -0.64
N HIS A 222 -12.15 -15.19 -0.17
CA HIS A 222 -11.26 -14.35 -1.00
C HIS A 222 -10.52 -15.19 -2.05
N ALA A 223 -10.00 -16.34 -1.66
CA ALA A 223 -9.27 -17.25 -2.53
C ALA A 223 -10.16 -17.99 -3.55
N GLY A 224 -11.49 -17.95 -3.40
CA GLY A 224 -12.40 -18.71 -4.25
C GLY A 224 -12.36 -20.21 -3.94
N ILE A 225 -12.22 -20.58 -2.68
CA ILE A 225 -12.32 -21.98 -2.24
C ILE A 225 -13.81 -22.28 -1.98
N ASP A 226 -14.33 -23.27 -2.65
CA ASP A 226 -15.69 -23.75 -2.44
C ASP A 226 -15.82 -24.38 -1.03
N GLU A 227 -16.78 -23.91 -0.25
CA GLU A 227 -16.93 -24.33 1.15
C GLU A 227 -17.35 -25.80 1.31
N LYS A 228 -18.00 -26.40 0.30
CA LYS A 228 -18.51 -27.78 0.34
C LYS A 228 -17.43 -28.78 -0.09
N THR A 229 -16.76 -28.47 -1.19
CA THR A 229 -15.74 -29.35 -1.77
C THR A 229 -14.36 -29.09 -1.20
N GLY A 230 -14.10 -27.89 -0.68
CA GLY A 230 -12.78 -27.43 -0.25
C GLY A 230 -11.82 -27.20 -1.42
N GLN A 231 -12.26 -27.18 -2.66
CA GLN A 231 -11.43 -26.98 -3.84
C GLN A 231 -11.46 -25.53 -4.32
N LEU A 232 -10.42 -25.10 -5.02
CA LEU A 232 -10.41 -23.83 -5.73
C LEU A 232 -11.43 -23.88 -6.88
N THR A 233 -12.28 -22.86 -6.96
CA THR A 233 -13.19 -22.70 -8.11
C THR A 233 -12.36 -22.38 -9.36
N PRO A 234 -12.62 -23.03 -10.50
CA PRO A 234 -11.96 -22.69 -11.76
C PRO A 234 -12.16 -21.21 -12.11
N ASP A 235 -11.18 -20.62 -12.80
CA ASP A 235 -11.23 -19.20 -13.19
C ASP A 235 -12.14 -18.99 -14.42
N ASP A 236 -12.26 -19.99 -15.33
CA ASP A 236 -12.97 -19.93 -16.60
C ASP A 236 -13.87 -21.15 -16.84
N ASP A 237 -14.78 -21.03 -17.82
CA ASP A 237 -15.67 -22.11 -18.30
C ASP A 237 -14.90 -23.32 -18.88
N ASP A 238 -13.61 -23.19 -19.16
CA ASP A 238 -12.77 -24.26 -19.70
C ASP A 238 -12.40 -25.32 -18.66
N GLY A 239 -12.72 -25.11 -17.38
CA GLY A 239 -12.59 -26.11 -16.32
C GLY A 239 -11.15 -26.46 -15.92
N GLU A 240 -10.15 -25.71 -16.38
CA GLU A 240 -8.77 -25.91 -15.96
C GLU A 240 -8.60 -25.67 -14.44
N PRO A 241 -7.87 -26.55 -13.72
CA PRO A 241 -7.67 -26.39 -12.29
C PRO A 241 -6.92 -25.10 -11.98
N ARG A 242 -7.57 -24.20 -11.26
CA ARG A 242 -6.92 -22.97 -10.77
C ARG A 242 -5.75 -23.31 -9.86
N ARG A 243 -4.66 -22.56 -10.00
CA ARG A 243 -3.50 -22.61 -9.11
C ARG A 243 -3.37 -21.30 -8.37
N LEU A 244 -3.22 -21.37 -7.05
CA LEU A 244 -3.05 -20.20 -6.19
C LEU A 244 -1.87 -20.44 -5.26
N VAL A 245 -0.94 -19.48 -5.24
CA VAL A 245 0.17 -19.46 -4.29
C VAL A 245 -0.12 -18.41 -3.21
N ILE A 246 0.03 -18.79 -1.94
CA ILE A 246 -0.16 -17.87 -0.81
C ILE A 246 1.12 -17.77 -0.01
N SER A 247 1.71 -16.58 0.03
CA SER A 247 2.78 -16.23 0.96
C SER A 247 2.18 -15.74 2.28
N SER A 248 2.50 -16.40 3.39
CA SER A 248 1.93 -16.11 4.71
C SER A 248 2.90 -16.40 5.85
N ASP A 249 2.48 -16.09 7.07
CA ASP A 249 3.07 -16.66 8.29
C ASP A 249 2.59 -18.10 8.53
N PHE A 250 2.86 -18.65 9.72
CA PHE A 250 2.51 -20.03 10.10
C PHE A 250 1.12 -20.14 10.75
N TYR A 251 0.20 -19.22 10.47
CA TYR A 251 -1.13 -19.33 11.05
C TYR A 251 -1.89 -20.54 10.48
N ALA A 252 -2.52 -21.29 11.38
CA ALA A 252 -3.16 -22.57 11.06
C ALA A 252 -4.24 -22.50 9.96
N VAL A 253 -4.82 -21.33 9.71
CA VAL A 253 -5.78 -21.11 8.63
C VAL A 253 -5.15 -21.33 7.27
N TYR A 254 -3.95 -20.77 7.04
CA TYR A 254 -3.23 -20.93 5.77
C TYR A 254 -2.77 -22.36 5.59
N GLN A 255 -2.25 -22.99 6.66
CA GLN A 255 -1.86 -24.41 6.66
C GLN A 255 -3.03 -25.33 6.30
N SER A 256 -4.19 -25.11 6.93
CA SER A 256 -5.40 -25.90 6.67
C SER A 256 -5.91 -25.73 5.25
N ALA A 257 -5.87 -24.53 4.69
CA ALA A 257 -6.26 -24.25 3.31
C ALA A 257 -5.36 -25.01 2.32
N GLY A 258 -4.03 -24.94 2.47
CA GLY A 258 -3.09 -25.63 1.60
C GLY A 258 -3.18 -27.17 1.65
N LYS A 259 -3.59 -27.72 2.79
CA LYS A 259 -3.80 -29.17 2.93
C LYS A 259 -5.10 -29.67 2.30
N LYS A 260 -6.12 -28.81 2.21
CA LYS A 260 -7.47 -29.18 1.78
C LYS A 260 -7.74 -28.83 0.33
N ALA A 261 -7.25 -27.68 -0.13
CA ALA A 261 -7.55 -27.19 -1.47
C ALA A 261 -6.50 -27.65 -2.47
N GLY A 262 -6.89 -28.53 -3.36
CA GLY A 262 -6.06 -28.90 -4.51
C GLY A 262 -5.72 -27.66 -5.35
N GLY A 263 -4.46 -27.51 -5.77
CA GLY A 263 -3.98 -26.33 -6.51
C GLY A 263 -3.55 -25.14 -5.65
N LEU A 264 -3.73 -25.18 -4.32
CA LEU A 264 -3.23 -24.14 -3.42
C LEU A 264 -1.86 -24.52 -2.84
N VAL A 265 -0.88 -23.66 -3.02
CA VAL A 265 0.48 -23.83 -2.48
C VAL A 265 0.75 -22.75 -1.43
N ASN A 266 1.21 -23.13 -0.25
CA ASN A 266 1.65 -22.19 0.77
C ASN A 266 3.17 -21.97 0.66
N LEU A 267 3.59 -20.72 0.60
CA LEU A 267 4.97 -20.28 0.78
C LEU A 267 5.12 -19.63 2.14
N TYR A 268 5.85 -20.25 3.04
CA TYR A 268 6.01 -19.74 4.38
C TYR A 268 7.19 -18.78 4.53
N CYS A 269 7.04 -17.85 5.45
CA CYS A 269 7.94 -16.73 5.63
C CYS A 269 9.22 -17.11 6.38
N TRP A 270 10.38 -17.11 5.71
CA TRP A 270 11.70 -17.34 6.31
C TRP A 270 12.10 -16.26 7.33
N ALA A 271 11.58 -15.04 7.21
CA ALA A 271 11.82 -14.00 8.21
C ALA A 271 11.22 -14.37 9.58
N HIS A 272 10.09 -15.10 9.60
CA HIS A 272 9.51 -15.63 10.83
C HIS A 272 10.38 -16.74 11.43
N ILE A 273 10.88 -17.66 10.62
CA ILE A 273 11.85 -18.68 11.06
C ILE A 273 13.07 -18.01 11.67
N ARG A 274 13.68 -17.08 10.95
CA ARG A 274 14.84 -16.31 11.47
C ARG A 274 14.54 -15.69 12.83
N ARG A 275 13.35 -15.14 13.03
CA ARG A 275 12.93 -14.52 14.30
C ARG A 275 12.85 -15.55 15.45
N TYR A 276 12.46 -16.81 15.18
CA TYR A 276 12.47 -17.86 16.20
C TYR A 276 13.90 -18.22 16.65
N PHE A 277 14.84 -18.31 15.71
CA PHE A 277 16.25 -18.55 16.05
C PHE A 277 16.86 -17.38 16.86
N VAL A 278 16.59 -16.14 16.47
CA VAL A 278 17.01 -14.96 17.26
C VAL A 278 16.46 -15.02 18.68
N ARG A 279 15.17 -15.27 18.85
CA ARG A 279 14.54 -15.40 20.18
C ARG A 279 15.12 -16.54 21.01
N ALA A 280 15.50 -17.64 20.39
CA ALA A 280 16.17 -18.74 21.10
C ALA A 280 17.54 -18.30 21.63
N GLY A 281 18.33 -17.59 20.84
CA GLY A 281 19.60 -17.02 21.28
C GLY A 281 19.46 -15.98 22.39
N ASP A 282 18.48 -15.07 22.25
CA ASP A 282 18.19 -14.04 23.25
C ASP A 282 17.73 -14.63 24.60
N ALA A 283 17.04 -15.78 24.58
CA ALA A 283 16.59 -16.47 25.79
C ALA A 283 17.72 -17.09 26.59
N ASN A 284 18.82 -17.50 25.95
CA ASN A 284 20.01 -18.05 26.62
C ASN A 284 21.29 -17.74 25.82
N PRO A 285 21.78 -16.49 25.86
CA PRO A 285 22.92 -16.05 25.04
C PRO A 285 24.22 -16.83 25.31
N ALA A 286 24.43 -17.20 26.57
CA ALA A 286 25.66 -17.91 26.96
C ALA A 286 25.78 -19.31 26.34
N GLN A 287 24.66 -20.00 26.19
CA GLN A 287 24.63 -21.38 25.67
C GLN A 287 24.21 -21.48 24.21
N LEU A 288 23.35 -20.56 23.74
CA LEU A 288 22.79 -20.60 22.40
C LEU A 288 23.35 -19.53 21.45
N GLY A 289 24.21 -18.62 21.91
CA GLY A 289 24.74 -17.54 21.09
C GLY A 289 25.44 -18.03 19.81
N TYR A 290 26.37 -18.98 19.95
CA TYR A 290 27.08 -19.58 18.79
C TYR A 290 26.17 -20.42 17.93
N TRP A 291 25.27 -21.19 18.53
CA TRP A 291 24.27 -21.98 17.81
C TRP A 291 23.35 -21.09 16.97
N THR A 292 22.85 -20.02 17.57
CA THR A 292 22.01 -19.05 16.86
C THR A 292 22.77 -18.38 15.72
N ALA A 293 24.03 -17.95 15.97
CA ALA A 293 24.85 -17.34 14.92
C ALA A 293 25.04 -18.27 13.71
N ALA A 294 25.30 -19.56 13.96
CA ALA A 294 25.42 -20.55 12.90
C ALA A 294 24.13 -20.71 12.09
N TRP A 295 22.97 -20.77 12.74
CA TRP A 295 21.68 -20.84 12.04
C TRP A 295 21.36 -19.56 11.25
N LEU A 296 21.68 -18.41 11.80
CA LEU A 296 21.49 -17.12 11.09
C LEU A 296 22.38 -17.02 9.85
N GLU A 297 23.58 -17.64 9.91
CA GLU A 297 24.49 -17.76 8.76
C GLU A 297 23.87 -18.62 7.65
N LEU A 298 23.37 -19.82 7.99
CA LEU A 298 22.69 -20.69 7.04
C LEU A 298 21.50 -19.98 6.36
N ILE A 299 20.66 -19.33 7.15
CA ILE A 299 19.52 -18.56 6.64
C ILE A 299 20.00 -17.42 5.73
N ARG A 300 21.07 -16.71 6.09
CA ARG A 300 21.65 -15.65 5.26
C ARG A 300 22.12 -16.17 3.91
N ASN A 301 22.79 -17.34 3.89
CA ASN A 301 23.26 -17.96 2.66
C ASN A 301 22.08 -18.38 1.77
N LEU A 302 20.99 -18.88 2.34
CA LEU A 302 19.75 -19.18 1.62
C LEU A 302 19.15 -17.93 0.97
N TYR A 303 19.10 -16.80 1.69
CA TYR A 303 18.63 -15.53 1.09
C TYR A 303 19.53 -15.05 -0.05
N ALA A 304 20.86 -15.25 0.06
CA ALA A 304 21.80 -14.90 -1.00
C ALA A 304 21.59 -15.78 -2.25
N ALA A 305 21.46 -17.09 -2.07
CA ALA A 305 21.18 -18.03 -3.14
C ALA A 305 19.83 -17.74 -3.83
N HIS A 306 18.79 -17.42 -3.06
CA HIS A 306 17.50 -17.03 -3.61
C HIS A 306 17.56 -15.73 -4.43
N ALA A 307 18.31 -14.74 -3.98
CA ALA A 307 18.49 -13.50 -4.73
C ALA A 307 19.19 -13.74 -6.09
N GLN A 308 20.16 -14.64 -6.14
CA GLN A 308 20.80 -15.08 -7.39
C GLN A 308 19.80 -15.81 -8.28
N LEU A 309 19.04 -16.74 -7.73
CA LEU A 309 18.02 -17.51 -8.46
C LEU A 309 16.94 -16.59 -9.04
N THR A 310 16.43 -15.62 -8.26
CA THR A 310 15.45 -14.63 -8.71
C THR A 310 16.00 -13.80 -9.87
N THR A 311 17.26 -13.37 -9.78
CA THR A 311 17.92 -12.59 -10.82
C THR A 311 18.09 -13.40 -12.09
N ALA A 312 18.59 -14.61 -11.98
CA ALA A 312 18.77 -15.52 -13.11
C ALA A 312 17.44 -15.89 -13.77
N TRP A 313 16.40 -16.15 -12.99
CA TRP A 313 15.06 -16.39 -13.48
C TRP A 313 14.53 -15.20 -14.29
N ALA A 314 14.66 -13.98 -13.77
CA ALA A 314 14.21 -12.78 -14.47
C ALA A 314 14.95 -12.56 -15.80
N GLN A 315 16.25 -12.90 -15.87
CA GLN A 315 17.03 -12.85 -17.10
C GLN A 315 16.61 -13.94 -18.09
N ALA A 316 16.25 -15.12 -17.60
CA ALA A 316 15.83 -16.25 -18.44
C ALA A 316 14.38 -16.11 -18.94
N ALA A 317 13.54 -15.34 -18.28
CA ALA A 317 12.13 -15.16 -18.65
C ALA A 317 11.95 -14.40 -19.99
N ALA A 318 12.88 -13.50 -20.37
CA ALA A 318 12.84 -12.79 -21.64
C ALA A 318 14.29 -12.49 -22.15
N PRO A 319 15.07 -13.54 -22.49
CA PRO A 319 16.44 -13.33 -22.92
C PRO A 319 16.49 -12.78 -24.36
N ALA A 320 17.52 -11.97 -24.67
CA ALA A 320 17.83 -11.69 -26.04
C ALA A 320 18.22 -12.99 -26.78
N PRO A 321 17.87 -13.18 -28.07
CA PRO A 321 18.08 -14.46 -28.77
C PRO A 321 19.51 -15.02 -28.71
N ARG A 322 20.52 -14.12 -28.68
CA ARG A 322 21.94 -14.49 -28.59
C ARG A 322 22.38 -14.87 -27.16
N GLU A 323 21.57 -14.57 -26.15
CA GLU A 323 21.86 -14.77 -24.72
C GLU A 323 21.06 -15.90 -24.08
N ALA A 324 20.13 -16.50 -24.82
CA ALA A 324 19.19 -17.50 -24.29
C ALA A 324 19.91 -18.69 -23.64
N ALA A 325 20.92 -19.27 -24.31
CA ALA A 325 21.68 -20.38 -23.75
C ALA A 325 22.48 -20.00 -22.50
N ALA A 326 23.10 -18.82 -22.49
CA ALA A 326 23.81 -18.32 -21.32
C ALA A 326 22.88 -17.97 -20.16
N ALA A 327 21.68 -17.46 -20.44
CA ALA A 327 20.65 -17.19 -19.42
C ALA A 327 20.12 -18.51 -18.81
N ALA A 328 19.90 -19.54 -19.62
CA ALA A 328 19.51 -20.87 -19.14
C ALA A 328 20.59 -21.49 -18.24
N ALA A 329 21.86 -21.43 -18.65
CA ALA A 329 22.98 -21.95 -17.85
C ALA A 329 23.09 -21.22 -16.48
N ARG A 330 22.94 -19.88 -16.47
CA ARG A 330 22.93 -19.12 -15.21
C ARG A 330 21.75 -19.47 -14.31
N LEU A 331 20.60 -19.77 -14.88
CA LEU A 331 19.42 -20.19 -14.10
C LEU A 331 19.65 -21.58 -13.49
N GLU A 332 20.26 -22.49 -14.22
CA GLU A 332 20.63 -23.84 -13.72
C GLU A 332 21.65 -23.72 -12.59
N GLU A 333 22.72 -22.95 -12.77
CA GLU A 333 23.74 -22.71 -11.74
C GLU A 333 23.15 -22.09 -10.46
N ALA A 334 22.31 -21.06 -10.62
CA ALA A 334 21.64 -20.41 -9.49
C ALA A 334 20.63 -21.36 -8.81
N GLY A 335 20.00 -22.25 -9.58
CA GLY A 335 19.15 -23.32 -9.06
C GLY A 335 19.95 -24.30 -8.20
N ALA A 336 21.09 -24.76 -8.68
CA ALA A 336 21.98 -25.65 -7.92
C ALA A 336 22.49 -25.00 -6.62
N ALA A 337 22.84 -23.70 -6.66
CA ALA A 337 23.24 -22.96 -5.47
C ALA A 337 22.10 -22.85 -4.41
N TRP A 338 20.85 -22.69 -4.86
CA TRP A 338 19.69 -22.76 -3.97
C TRP A 338 19.54 -24.16 -3.36
N ASP A 339 19.62 -25.21 -4.19
CA ASP A 339 19.45 -26.60 -3.77
C ASP A 339 20.53 -27.01 -2.76
N GLU A 340 21.76 -26.52 -2.92
CA GLU A 340 22.85 -26.69 -1.94
C GLU A 340 22.51 -25.96 -0.63
N ALA A 341 22.14 -24.67 -0.68
CA ALA A 341 21.88 -23.87 0.51
C ALA A 341 20.71 -24.42 1.34
N ILE A 342 19.63 -24.84 0.70
CA ILE A 342 18.47 -25.43 1.39
C ILE A 342 18.79 -26.84 1.91
N GLY A 343 19.60 -27.63 1.17
CA GLY A 343 20.07 -28.95 1.57
C GLY A 343 20.90 -28.93 2.85
N VAL A 344 21.82 -27.96 2.98
CA VAL A 344 22.61 -27.77 4.22
C VAL A 344 21.70 -27.47 5.41
N ILE A 345 20.66 -26.65 5.23
CA ILE A 345 19.68 -26.38 6.29
C ILE A 345 18.89 -27.63 6.64
N ASP A 346 18.47 -28.42 5.66
CA ASP A 346 17.72 -29.67 5.87
C ASP A 346 18.52 -30.70 6.64
N GLU A 347 19.79 -30.90 6.28
CA GLU A 347 20.71 -31.79 7.00
C GLU A 347 20.95 -31.33 8.44
N ALA A 348 21.20 -30.02 8.63
CA ALA A 348 21.39 -29.47 9.96
C ALA A 348 20.12 -29.63 10.83
N ARG A 349 18.94 -29.40 10.26
CA ARG A 349 17.63 -29.59 10.89
C ARG A 349 17.48 -31.04 11.37
N LYS A 350 17.59 -32.01 10.46
CA LYS A 350 17.44 -33.45 10.75
C LYS A 350 18.41 -33.91 11.82
N LYS A 351 19.69 -33.54 11.71
CA LYS A 351 20.74 -33.90 12.66
C LYS A 351 20.48 -33.33 14.05
N GLN A 352 20.05 -32.04 14.14
CA GLN A 352 19.90 -31.40 15.43
C GLN A 352 18.57 -31.68 16.13
N MET A 353 17.52 -32.06 15.38
CA MET A 353 16.26 -32.55 15.96
C MET A 353 16.46 -33.79 16.85
N THR A 354 17.43 -34.62 16.55
CA THR A 354 17.73 -35.87 17.28
C THR A 354 18.90 -35.70 18.27
N ALA A 355 19.54 -34.54 18.34
CA ALA A 355 20.70 -34.29 19.16
C ALA A 355 20.35 -34.27 20.66
N PRO A 356 21.07 -35.02 21.52
CA PRO A 356 20.87 -34.94 22.96
C PRO A 356 21.35 -33.60 23.51
N GLY A 357 20.71 -33.13 24.60
CA GLY A 357 21.17 -31.95 25.34
C GLY A 357 20.81 -30.61 24.70
N LEU A 358 20.03 -30.58 23.61
CA LEU A 358 19.58 -29.31 23.03
C LEU A 358 18.68 -28.54 24.02
N GLN A 359 18.92 -27.25 24.16
CA GLN A 359 18.16 -26.37 25.02
C GLN A 359 16.72 -26.17 24.53
N GLU A 360 15.76 -25.99 25.45
CA GLU A 360 14.34 -25.91 25.12
C GLU A 360 13.97 -24.80 24.11
N PRO A 361 14.56 -23.56 24.16
CA PRO A 361 14.29 -22.55 23.15
C PRO A 361 14.75 -22.97 21.74
N ALA A 362 15.88 -23.67 21.65
CA ALA A 362 16.40 -24.19 20.38
C ALA A 362 15.54 -25.33 19.83
N LYS A 363 15.08 -26.25 20.70
CA LYS A 363 14.12 -27.31 20.32
C LYS A 363 12.86 -26.73 19.70
N LYS A 364 12.29 -25.68 20.32
CA LYS A 364 11.08 -25.00 19.81
C LYS A 364 11.31 -24.35 18.44
N ALA A 365 12.46 -23.71 18.24
CA ALA A 365 12.80 -23.12 16.94
C ALA A 365 12.94 -24.21 15.85
N LEU A 366 13.65 -25.29 16.14
CA LEU A 366 13.82 -26.42 15.23
C LEU A 366 12.50 -27.15 14.94
N ALA A 367 11.68 -27.39 15.97
CA ALA A 367 10.38 -28.03 15.79
C ALA A 367 9.44 -27.17 14.90
N THR A 368 9.56 -25.85 14.97
CA THR A 368 8.81 -24.97 14.06
C THR A 368 9.36 -25.06 12.63
N LEU A 369 10.68 -25.01 12.46
CA LEU A 369 11.32 -25.17 11.16
C LEU A 369 10.94 -26.53 10.50
N ASP A 370 10.94 -27.60 11.30
CA ASP A 370 10.59 -28.95 10.85
C ASP A 370 9.13 -29.05 10.41
N ARG A 371 8.22 -28.57 11.23
CA ARG A 371 6.79 -28.62 10.95
C ARG A 371 6.39 -27.82 9.70
N GLU A 372 7.07 -26.69 9.44
CA GLU A 372 6.74 -25.80 8.33
C GLU A 372 7.63 -26.04 7.09
N TRP A 373 8.43 -27.12 7.11
CA TRP A 373 9.47 -27.36 6.11
C TRP A 373 8.97 -27.34 4.67
N ASP A 374 7.87 -28.03 4.39
CA ASP A 374 7.34 -28.15 3.02
C ASP A 374 7.06 -26.79 2.38
N GLY A 375 6.39 -25.89 3.10
CA GLY A 375 6.09 -24.54 2.59
C GLY A 375 7.31 -23.60 2.59
N LEU A 376 8.34 -23.90 3.41
CA LEU A 376 9.61 -23.16 3.40
C LEU A 376 10.50 -23.59 2.23
N ALA A 377 10.51 -24.88 1.88
CA ALA A 377 11.28 -25.41 0.76
C ALA A 377 10.62 -25.13 -0.60
N ALA A 378 9.29 -25.00 -0.66
CA ALA A 378 8.53 -24.79 -1.88
C ALA A 378 8.89 -23.50 -2.66
N HIS A 379 9.62 -22.57 -2.05
CA HIS A 379 10.14 -21.37 -2.75
C HIS A 379 11.05 -21.69 -3.94
N ARG A 380 11.60 -22.93 -4.01
CA ARG A 380 12.39 -23.40 -5.14
C ARG A 380 11.64 -23.31 -6.48
N ASP A 381 10.35 -23.60 -6.45
CA ASP A 381 9.48 -23.65 -7.63
C ASP A 381 8.92 -22.26 -8.00
N TYR A 382 9.14 -21.30 -7.12
CA TYR A 382 8.60 -19.92 -7.28
C TYR A 382 9.70 -18.86 -7.10
N PRO A 383 10.76 -18.88 -7.92
CA PRO A 383 11.93 -18.01 -7.75
C PRO A 383 11.61 -16.50 -7.87
N MET A 384 10.48 -16.16 -8.49
CA MET A 384 10.00 -14.78 -8.60
C MET A 384 9.36 -14.25 -7.29
N ILE A 385 9.05 -15.13 -6.34
CA ILE A 385 8.42 -14.76 -5.06
C ILE A 385 9.50 -14.70 -3.97
N GLY A 386 9.55 -13.59 -3.23
CA GLY A 386 10.50 -13.42 -2.12
C GLY A 386 10.28 -14.40 -0.98
N LEU A 387 11.35 -14.69 -0.21
CA LEU A 387 11.33 -15.64 0.92
C LEU A 387 10.53 -15.16 2.14
N ASP A 388 9.98 -13.97 2.10
CA ASP A 388 9.29 -13.39 3.26
C ASP A 388 7.90 -12.82 2.90
N ASN A 389 7.07 -12.67 3.94
CA ASN A 389 5.75 -12.05 3.86
C ASN A 389 5.77 -10.55 4.24
N ASN A 390 6.94 -9.91 4.23
CA ASN A 390 7.08 -8.49 4.54
C ASN A 390 6.21 -7.55 3.68
N PRO A 391 5.85 -7.87 2.41
CA PRO A 391 4.92 -7.04 1.64
C PRO A 391 3.56 -6.88 2.32
N ALA A 392 2.94 -7.97 2.79
CA ALA A 392 1.67 -7.92 3.52
C ALA A 392 1.82 -7.19 4.88
N GLU A 393 2.89 -7.49 5.65
CA GLU A 393 3.18 -6.77 6.90
C GLU A 393 3.31 -5.25 6.66
N ARG A 394 3.99 -4.84 5.59
CA ARG A 394 4.11 -3.41 5.22
C ARG A 394 2.76 -2.79 4.84
N ALA A 395 1.92 -3.52 4.11
CA ALA A 395 0.58 -3.05 3.75
C ALA A 395 -0.29 -2.80 4.99
N LEU A 396 -0.18 -3.64 6.02
CA LEU A 396 -0.90 -3.46 7.30
C LEU A 396 -0.36 -2.32 8.17
N ARG A 397 0.83 -1.77 7.92
CA ARG A 397 1.41 -0.71 8.77
C ARG A 397 0.51 0.52 8.86
N ARG A 398 -0.07 0.98 7.74
CA ARG A 398 -0.94 2.16 7.73
C ARG A 398 -2.25 1.94 8.49
N PRO A 399 -3.01 0.87 8.26
CA PRO A 399 -4.12 0.51 9.13
C PRO A 399 -3.75 0.41 10.62
N VAL A 400 -2.61 -0.21 10.95
CA VAL A 400 -2.14 -0.31 12.34
C VAL A 400 -1.84 1.05 12.96
N VAL A 401 -1.22 1.99 12.23
CA VAL A 401 -1.02 3.38 12.68
C VAL A 401 -2.37 4.05 12.91
N THR A 402 -3.30 3.91 11.96
CA THR A 402 -4.67 4.45 12.11
C THR A 402 -5.36 3.87 13.35
N ARG A 403 -5.22 2.55 13.60
CA ARG A 403 -5.74 1.91 14.82
C ARG A 403 -5.14 2.50 16.09
N LYS A 404 -3.83 2.72 16.13
CA LYS A 404 -3.15 3.32 17.29
C LYS A 404 -3.64 4.76 17.55
N ASN A 405 -3.95 5.51 16.50
CA ASN A 405 -4.40 6.90 16.61
C ASN A 405 -5.91 7.06 16.83
N ALA A 406 -6.72 6.07 16.43
CA ALA A 406 -8.19 6.12 16.48
C ALA A 406 -8.82 4.99 17.31
N TYR A 407 -8.01 4.06 17.82
CA TYR A 407 -8.39 2.89 18.63
C TYR A 407 -9.32 1.87 17.94
N GLY A 408 -9.86 2.16 16.77
CA GLY A 408 -10.75 1.27 16.03
C GLY A 408 -11.81 2.02 15.22
N SER A 409 -12.92 1.35 14.94
CA SER A 409 -14.09 1.89 14.24
C SER A 409 -15.29 1.97 15.13
N ARG A 410 -16.13 3.00 14.94
CA ARG A 410 -17.33 3.22 15.74
C ARG A 410 -18.29 2.02 15.67
N ASN A 411 -18.54 1.53 14.46
CA ASN A 411 -19.43 0.40 14.18
C ASN A 411 -18.90 -0.41 12.99
N GLU A 412 -19.59 -1.47 12.62
CA GLU A 412 -19.26 -2.36 11.53
C GLU A 412 -19.19 -1.66 10.16
N ASP A 413 -20.17 -0.80 9.86
CA ASP A 413 -20.21 -0.09 8.58
C ASP A 413 -18.99 0.80 8.42
N ALA A 414 -18.58 1.48 9.50
CA ALA A 414 -17.35 2.30 9.51
C ALA A 414 -16.08 1.43 9.38
N ALA A 415 -16.09 0.21 9.91
CA ALA A 415 -14.98 -0.72 9.78
C ALA A 415 -14.86 -1.25 8.34
N ARG A 416 -15.96 -1.69 7.74
CA ARG A 416 -16.00 -2.16 6.35
C ARG A 416 -15.67 -1.03 5.35
N LEU A 417 -16.19 0.18 5.61
CA LEU A 417 -15.84 1.37 4.84
C LEU A 417 -14.34 1.66 4.89
N ALA A 418 -13.72 1.56 6.07
CA ALA A 418 -12.28 1.76 6.22
C ALA A 418 -11.48 0.75 5.39
N ALA A 419 -11.84 -0.53 5.42
CA ALA A 419 -11.22 -1.56 4.61
C ALA A 419 -11.32 -1.26 3.10
N ARG A 420 -12.50 -0.84 2.63
CA ARG A 420 -12.72 -0.42 1.24
C ARG A 420 -11.83 0.76 0.84
N ILE A 421 -11.75 1.78 1.69
CA ILE A 421 -10.92 2.96 1.38
C ILE A 421 -9.44 2.58 1.35
N TRP A 422 -8.95 1.71 2.27
CA TRP A 422 -7.59 1.19 2.19
C TRP A 422 -7.35 0.39 0.91
N THR A 423 -8.31 -0.44 0.49
CA THR A 423 -8.23 -1.18 -0.77
C THR A 423 -7.99 -0.24 -1.95
N VAL A 424 -8.80 0.81 -2.07
CA VAL A 424 -8.67 1.78 -3.17
C VAL A 424 -7.37 2.58 -3.05
N THR A 425 -7.05 3.11 -1.87
CA THR A 425 -5.88 3.99 -1.70
C THR A 425 -4.56 3.24 -1.81
N ALA A 426 -4.47 2.01 -1.28
CA ALA A 426 -3.26 1.21 -1.36
C ALA A 426 -3.03 0.70 -2.79
N THR A 427 -4.07 0.28 -3.50
CA THR A 427 -3.97 -0.11 -4.91
C THR A 427 -3.54 1.07 -5.80
N ALA A 428 -4.07 2.27 -5.56
CA ALA A 428 -3.62 3.47 -6.25
C ALA A 428 -2.12 3.76 -5.99
N GLN A 429 -1.66 3.59 -4.73
CA GLN A 429 -0.24 3.73 -4.39
C GLN A 429 0.65 2.67 -5.04
N MET A 430 0.18 1.43 -5.19
CA MET A 430 0.91 0.37 -5.92
C MET A 430 1.09 0.71 -7.40
N ALA A 431 0.16 1.46 -7.97
CA ALA A 431 0.23 1.98 -9.33
C ALA A 431 0.99 3.32 -9.44
N ASP A 432 1.75 3.71 -8.39
CA ASP A 432 2.52 4.98 -8.31
C ASP A 432 1.65 6.24 -8.49
N LEU A 433 0.34 6.17 -8.18
CA LEU A 433 -0.56 7.31 -8.28
C LEU A 433 -0.52 8.19 -7.02
N ASN A 434 -0.63 9.50 -7.22
CA ASN A 434 -0.91 10.42 -6.13
C ASN A 434 -2.37 10.28 -5.70
N VAL A 435 -2.60 9.72 -4.52
CA VAL A 435 -3.94 9.37 -4.02
C VAL A 435 -4.87 10.58 -3.99
N LEU A 436 -4.36 11.76 -3.62
CA LEU A 436 -5.17 12.98 -3.58
C LEU A 436 -5.65 13.38 -4.98
N THR A 437 -4.76 13.39 -5.97
CA THR A 437 -5.10 13.74 -7.36
C THR A 437 -6.03 12.72 -7.97
N TYR A 438 -5.74 11.43 -7.78
CA TYR A 438 -6.55 10.32 -8.29
C TYR A 438 -7.98 10.34 -7.74
N LEU A 439 -8.13 10.45 -6.42
CA LEU A 439 -9.45 10.49 -5.78
C LEU A 439 -10.22 11.76 -6.09
N THR A 440 -9.53 12.90 -6.26
CA THR A 440 -10.19 14.14 -6.71
C THR A 440 -10.80 13.93 -8.10
N ALA A 441 -10.04 13.37 -9.05
CA ALA A 441 -10.53 13.10 -10.39
C ALA A 441 -11.72 12.11 -10.39
N TYR A 442 -11.66 11.06 -9.59
CA TYR A 442 -12.75 10.10 -9.44
C TYR A 442 -14.02 10.74 -8.87
N LEU A 443 -13.89 11.54 -7.80
CA LEU A 443 -15.02 12.23 -7.19
C LEU A 443 -15.60 13.33 -8.08
N ASP A 444 -14.77 13.98 -8.90
CA ASP A 444 -15.25 14.93 -9.91
C ASP A 444 -16.12 14.25 -10.94
N GLU A 445 -15.75 13.04 -11.37
CA GLU A 445 -16.55 12.27 -12.32
C GLU A 445 -17.85 11.75 -11.67
N CYS A 446 -17.80 11.29 -10.42
CA CYS A 446 -19.02 11.00 -9.65
C CYS A 446 -19.93 12.23 -9.57
N GLY A 447 -19.35 13.42 -9.40
CA GLY A 447 -20.08 14.68 -9.40
C GLY A 447 -20.75 14.99 -10.75
N ARG A 448 -20.09 14.70 -11.87
CA ARG A 448 -20.67 14.78 -13.22
C ARG A 448 -21.78 13.74 -13.42
N ASN A 449 -21.63 12.58 -12.80
CA ASN A 449 -22.66 11.53 -12.72
C ASN A 449 -23.72 11.81 -11.64
N HIS A 450 -24.02 13.06 -11.37
CA HIS A 450 -25.07 13.50 -10.42
C HIS A 450 -24.89 12.98 -8.99
N GLY A 451 -23.65 12.77 -8.54
CA GLY A 451 -23.35 12.26 -7.19
C GLY A 451 -23.61 10.77 -7.03
N LYS A 452 -23.64 10.03 -8.13
CA LYS A 452 -23.77 8.56 -8.15
C LYS A 452 -22.41 7.90 -8.37
N PRO A 453 -22.23 6.66 -7.89
CA PRO A 453 -21.07 5.86 -8.22
C PRO A 453 -20.92 5.65 -9.73
N LEU A 454 -19.68 5.48 -10.20
CA LEU A 454 -19.40 5.13 -11.59
C LEU A 454 -19.65 3.63 -11.85
N THR A 455 -20.03 3.28 -13.07
CA THR A 455 -20.25 1.90 -13.51
C THR A 455 -19.77 1.72 -14.96
N GLY A 456 -19.57 0.47 -15.39
CA GLY A 456 -19.17 0.14 -16.76
C GLY A 456 -17.91 0.88 -17.22
N PRO A 457 -17.87 1.37 -18.47
CA PRO A 457 -16.69 2.01 -19.04
C PRO A 457 -16.20 3.25 -18.26
N ASP A 458 -17.11 3.98 -17.60
CA ASP A 458 -16.75 5.13 -16.77
C ASP A 458 -15.99 4.72 -15.51
N LEU A 459 -16.31 3.57 -14.93
CA LEU A 459 -15.55 2.98 -13.83
C LEU A 459 -14.21 2.41 -14.30
N GLU A 460 -14.23 1.66 -15.41
CA GLU A 460 -13.06 0.95 -15.94
C GLU A 460 -11.88 1.89 -16.20
N ARG A 461 -12.12 3.09 -16.69
CA ARG A 461 -11.06 4.08 -16.92
C ARG A 461 -10.35 4.55 -15.66
N PHE A 462 -10.89 4.28 -14.46
CA PHE A 462 -10.24 4.56 -13.16
C PHE A 462 -9.53 3.34 -12.57
N LEU A 463 -9.66 2.17 -13.16
CA LEU A 463 -8.92 0.99 -12.74
C LEU A 463 -7.48 1.08 -13.28
N PRO A 464 -6.42 1.03 -12.44
CA PRO A 464 -5.05 1.27 -12.90
C PRO A 464 -4.59 0.39 -14.06
N TRP A 465 -5.13 -0.83 -14.17
CA TRP A 465 -4.81 -1.79 -15.24
C TRP A 465 -5.61 -1.59 -16.54
N HIS A 466 -6.61 -0.71 -16.54
CA HIS A 466 -7.41 -0.33 -17.72
C HIS A 466 -7.27 1.14 -18.09
N ALA A 467 -6.73 1.96 -17.17
CA ALA A 467 -6.65 3.40 -17.36
C ALA A 467 -5.71 3.80 -18.51
N ASP A 468 -6.09 4.84 -19.25
CA ASP A 468 -5.22 5.44 -20.27
C ASP A 468 -3.89 5.90 -19.64
N PRO A 469 -2.73 5.58 -20.25
CA PRO A 469 -1.43 6.02 -19.76
C PRO A 469 -1.29 7.54 -19.54
N ARG A 470 -2.06 8.36 -20.26
CA ARG A 470 -2.09 9.83 -20.04
C ARG A 470 -2.72 10.16 -18.69
N ASN A 471 -3.84 9.49 -18.36
CA ASN A 471 -4.51 9.67 -17.08
C ASN A 471 -3.63 9.18 -15.93
N LEU A 472 -2.98 8.02 -16.07
CA LEU A 472 -2.04 7.53 -15.05
C LEU A 472 -0.91 8.53 -14.78
N ARG A 473 -0.31 9.10 -15.84
CA ARG A 473 0.71 10.14 -15.69
C ARG A 473 0.18 11.40 -15.02
N ALA A 474 -1.04 11.84 -15.37
CA ALA A 474 -1.66 13.01 -14.76
C ALA A 474 -1.97 12.77 -13.27
N TRP A 475 -2.47 11.58 -12.93
CA TRP A 475 -2.79 11.23 -11.54
C TRP A 475 -1.56 10.89 -10.68
N ALA A 476 -0.40 10.62 -11.29
CA ALA A 476 0.86 10.45 -10.56
C ALA A 476 1.42 11.78 -10.03
N GLN A 477 1.01 12.92 -10.63
CA GLN A 477 1.46 14.24 -10.22
C GLN A 477 0.73 14.74 -8.98
N PRO A 478 1.37 15.56 -8.12
CA PRO A 478 0.67 16.28 -7.07
C PRO A 478 -0.38 17.20 -7.67
N PRO A 479 -1.45 17.54 -6.91
CA PRO A 479 -2.43 18.51 -7.40
C PRO A 479 -1.75 19.85 -7.69
N PRO A 480 -2.21 20.61 -8.71
CA PRO A 480 -1.66 21.92 -9.00
C PRO A 480 -1.85 22.84 -7.78
N PRO A 481 -0.92 23.79 -7.54
CA PRO A 481 -1.09 24.80 -6.52
C PRO A 481 -2.37 25.57 -6.82
N GLY A 482 -3.23 25.68 -5.83
CA GLY A 482 -4.56 26.31 -5.97
C GLY A 482 -4.56 27.81 -5.83
#